data_4e7fe53b66d028a00c98c2b4709ef5f5
#
_entry.id   4e7fe53b66d028a00c98c2b4709ef5f5
#
_cell.length_a   1.000
_cell.length_b   1.000
_cell.length_c   1.000
_cell.angle_alpha   90.00
_cell.angle_beta   90.00
_cell.angle_gamma   90.00
#
_symmetry.space_group_name_H-M   'P 1'
#
loop_
_entity.id
_entity.type
_entity.pdbx_description
1 polymer ?
#
loop_
_entity_poly.entity_id
_entity_poly.type
_entity_poly.pdbx_seq_one_letter_code
_entity_poly.pdbx_strand_id
1 'polypeptide(L)'
;MLTINIEGAQVLMAFLNRTSKGNLPAESEMQTVLAANRFFMDFYSRWKGVTRESLIETMCRFNQPEYQPESPILSALAKGFRRAVIENERMQANLEFLRCVNPPIIVGGVLAYLPAHTPLQSVIHITIDGFNGGFQYQGQMGWSLLGDIISTEQFEAGISHELHHVGFAYWVERDPIRQSLLNEKSGREVAVRHVQNLLSEGMAMFYCSPDMVREEKVPEAYAHKLKSYRQDERLLFTRSEKLLALALKPDADFATCQQSLEALSIDFDGILPIGHYLGARMIESMSKHHPQKRIIECVQSLSCFLPLYNQSARKSGAFVYDPSLVEQVSQIFKAKQICCS
;
A
#
# COMPACT_ATOMS: atom_id res chain seq x y z
N MET A 1 -7.19 17.49 8.24
CA MET A 1 -6.00 17.76 9.10
C MET A 1 -5.21 16.47 9.20
N LEU A 2 -3.90 16.51 8.98
CA LEU A 2 -3.00 15.37 9.16
C LEU A 2 -2.27 15.52 10.51
N THR A 3 -2.23 14.45 11.30
CA THR A 3 -1.50 14.42 12.58
C THR A 3 -0.57 13.21 12.62
N ILE A 4 0.59 13.35 13.28
CA ILE A 4 1.52 12.25 13.49
C ILE A 4 1.42 11.82 14.95
N ASN A 5 1.05 10.56 15.17
CA ASN A 5 0.95 9.96 16.49
C ASN A 5 2.16 9.03 16.72
N ILE A 6 3.11 9.49 17.54
CA ILE A 6 4.32 8.74 17.90
C ILE A 6 4.17 7.97 19.22
N GLU A 7 3.09 8.18 19.97
CA GLU A 7 2.90 7.62 21.32
C GLU A 7 2.97 6.08 21.30
N GLY A 8 2.30 5.44 20.35
CA GLY A 8 2.32 3.98 20.21
C GLY A 8 3.73 3.42 20.09
N ALA A 9 4.55 4.02 19.21
CA ALA A 9 5.93 3.60 19.04
C ALA A 9 6.79 3.85 20.30
N GLN A 10 6.61 5.00 20.95
CA GLN A 10 7.36 5.32 22.19
C GLN A 10 7.06 4.33 23.32
N VAL A 11 5.78 4.06 23.56
CA VAL A 11 5.33 3.11 24.58
C VAL A 11 5.80 1.68 24.25
N LEU A 12 5.70 1.27 22.99
CA LEU A 12 6.13 -0.06 22.56
C LEU A 12 7.67 -0.20 22.66
N MET A 13 8.44 0.82 22.25
CA MET A 13 9.92 0.80 22.41
C MET A 13 10.35 0.62 23.87
N ALA A 14 9.75 1.36 24.79
CA ALA A 14 10.05 1.23 26.23
C ALA A 14 9.74 -0.19 26.73
N PHE A 15 8.62 -0.75 26.30
CA PHE A 15 8.19 -2.11 26.61
C PHE A 15 9.18 -3.16 26.06
N LEU A 16 9.52 -3.10 24.76
CA LEU A 16 10.42 -4.04 24.11
C LEU A 16 11.84 -4.00 24.74
N ASN A 17 12.33 -2.83 25.07
CA ASN A 17 13.63 -2.68 25.74
C ASN A 17 13.65 -3.32 27.15
N ARG A 18 12.53 -3.37 27.85
CA ARG A 18 12.44 -4.05 29.16
C ARG A 18 12.30 -5.55 29.02
N THR A 19 11.38 -6.00 28.16
CA THR A 19 11.13 -7.44 27.93
C THR A 19 12.35 -8.14 27.33
N SER A 20 13.15 -7.45 26.51
CA SER A 20 14.40 -8.00 25.97
C SER A 20 15.45 -8.33 27.05
N LYS A 21 15.36 -7.69 28.22
CA LYS A 21 16.23 -7.95 29.40
C LYS A 21 15.66 -9.03 30.32
N GLY A 22 14.61 -9.74 29.92
CA GLY A 22 13.96 -10.80 30.70
C GLY A 22 12.99 -10.30 31.77
N ASN A 23 12.70 -8.99 31.81
CA ASN A 23 11.72 -8.45 32.74
C ASN A 23 10.31 -8.75 32.25
N LEU A 24 9.54 -9.50 33.03
CA LEU A 24 8.13 -9.76 32.72
C LEU A 24 7.32 -8.48 32.93
N PRO A 25 6.46 -8.11 31.97
CA PRO A 25 5.62 -6.91 32.09
C PRO A 25 4.55 -7.09 33.19
N ALA A 26 4.25 -6.01 33.91
CA ALA A 26 3.04 -5.96 34.73
C ALA A 26 1.79 -5.88 33.83
N GLU A 27 0.65 -6.37 34.32
CA GLU A 27 -0.62 -6.35 33.58
C GLU A 27 -1.01 -4.90 33.18
N SER A 28 -0.89 -3.94 34.09
CA SER A 28 -1.20 -2.53 33.84
C SER A 28 -0.33 -1.94 32.72
N GLU A 29 0.91 -2.36 32.61
CA GLU A 29 1.82 -1.95 31.57
C GLU A 29 1.41 -2.53 30.21
N MET A 30 1.07 -3.80 30.17
CA MET A 30 0.55 -4.43 28.95
C MET A 30 -0.70 -3.71 28.47
N GLN A 31 -1.63 -3.35 29.36
CA GLN A 31 -2.83 -2.59 28.99
C GLN A 31 -2.48 -1.23 28.39
N THR A 32 -1.48 -0.54 28.94
CA THR A 32 -0.98 0.74 28.38
C THR A 32 -0.42 0.55 26.97
N VAL A 33 0.39 -0.48 26.74
CA VAL A 33 0.95 -0.81 25.41
C VAL A 33 -0.14 -1.09 24.40
N LEU A 34 -1.13 -1.91 24.79
CA LEU A 34 -2.24 -2.28 23.90
C LEU A 34 -3.14 -1.09 23.56
N ALA A 35 -3.40 -0.22 24.52
CA ALA A 35 -4.19 1.00 24.29
C ALA A 35 -3.49 1.95 23.32
N ALA A 36 -2.19 2.21 23.54
CA ALA A 36 -1.38 3.09 22.69
C ALA A 36 -1.17 2.52 21.27
N ASN A 37 -1.20 1.19 21.10
CA ASN A 37 -0.99 0.50 19.82
C ASN A 37 -2.27 -0.12 19.23
N ARG A 38 -3.44 0.35 19.63
CA ARG A 38 -4.74 -0.21 19.19
C ARG A 38 -4.84 -0.31 17.67
N PHE A 39 -4.46 0.74 16.93
CA PHE A 39 -4.49 0.77 15.46
C PHE A 39 -3.65 -0.36 14.85
N PHE A 40 -2.43 -0.56 15.34
CA PHE A 40 -1.54 -1.65 14.92
C PHE A 40 -2.14 -3.03 15.23
N MET A 41 -2.68 -3.21 16.44
CA MET A 41 -3.32 -4.46 16.86
C MET A 41 -4.53 -4.79 15.98
N ASP A 42 -5.39 -3.80 15.73
CA ASP A 42 -6.62 -3.98 14.94
C ASP A 42 -6.27 -4.27 13.46
N PHE A 43 -5.23 -3.64 12.90
CA PHE A 43 -4.76 -3.92 11.54
C PHE A 43 -4.28 -5.35 11.39
N TYR A 44 -3.38 -5.82 12.27
CA TYR A 44 -2.80 -7.16 12.13
C TYR A 44 -3.74 -8.29 12.49
N SER A 45 -4.68 -8.09 13.41
CA SER A 45 -5.66 -9.13 13.79
C SER A 45 -6.62 -9.53 12.64
N ARG A 46 -6.60 -8.86 11.50
CA ARG A 46 -7.39 -9.21 10.30
C ARG A 46 -6.72 -10.28 9.44
N TRP A 47 -5.45 -10.52 9.62
CA TRP A 47 -4.70 -11.45 8.80
C TRP A 47 -4.94 -12.88 9.26
N LYS A 48 -5.09 -13.79 8.29
CA LYS A 48 -5.27 -15.21 8.59
C LYS A 48 -4.10 -15.74 9.44
N GLY A 49 -4.42 -16.39 10.55
CA GLY A 49 -3.42 -16.94 11.47
C GLY A 49 -2.77 -15.93 12.41
N VAL A 50 -3.29 -14.68 12.46
CA VAL A 50 -2.86 -13.65 13.41
C VAL A 50 -4.05 -13.31 14.32
N THR A 51 -3.88 -13.48 15.62
CA THR A 51 -4.86 -13.07 16.64
C THR A 51 -4.26 -12.01 17.55
N ARG A 52 -5.11 -11.36 18.32
CA ARG A 52 -4.66 -10.39 19.33
C ARG A 52 -3.74 -11.04 20.36
N GLU A 53 -4.06 -12.25 20.78
CA GLU A 53 -3.27 -13.03 21.72
C GLU A 53 -1.89 -13.39 21.15
N SER A 54 -1.83 -13.82 19.89
CA SER A 54 -0.55 -14.15 19.22
C SER A 54 0.33 -12.91 18.98
N LEU A 55 -0.26 -11.73 18.77
CA LEU A 55 0.46 -10.46 18.74
C LEU A 55 1.07 -10.12 20.10
N ILE A 56 0.28 -10.24 21.17
CA ILE A 56 0.74 -10.03 22.55
C ILE A 56 1.86 -11.01 22.91
N GLU A 57 1.70 -12.28 22.59
CA GLU A 57 2.72 -13.29 22.80
C GLU A 57 4.02 -12.93 22.05
N THR A 58 3.88 -12.49 20.79
CA THR A 58 5.02 -12.04 19.99
C THR A 58 5.76 -10.87 20.65
N MET A 59 5.03 -9.86 21.15
CA MET A 59 5.62 -8.71 21.86
C MET A 59 6.35 -9.14 23.15
N CYS A 60 5.86 -10.18 23.83
CA CYS A 60 6.48 -10.67 25.08
C CYS A 60 7.67 -11.59 24.85
N ARG A 61 7.65 -12.37 23.77
CA ARG A 61 8.57 -13.49 23.55
C ARG A 61 9.55 -13.27 22.40
N PHE A 62 9.45 -12.16 21.66
CA PHE A 62 10.23 -11.91 20.44
C PHE A 62 11.73 -12.17 20.59
N ASN A 63 12.31 -11.96 21.79
CA ASN A 63 13.74 -12.09 22.07
C ASN A 63 14.14 -13.47 22.62
N GLN A 64 13.19 -14.37 22.84
CA GLN A 64 13.47 -15.74 23.30
C GLN A 64 13.97 -16.58 22.10
N PRO A 65 15.13 -17.28 22.23
CA PRO A 65 15.70 -18.06 21.12
C PRO A 65 14.77 -19.17 20.59
N GLU A 66 13.99 -19.76 21.48
CA GLU A 66 13.04 -20.84 21.17
C GLU A 66 11.71 -20.33 20.59
N TYR A 67 11.44 -19.03 20.62
CA TYR A 67 10.18 -18.49 20.10
C TYR A 67 10.22 -18.41 18.57
N GLN A 68 9.43 -19.29 17.94
CA GLN A 68 9.26 -19.38 16.49
C GLN A 68 7.77 -19.34 16.17
N PRO A 69 7.20 -18.18 15.87
CA PRO A 69 5.79 -18.07 15.51
C PRO A 69 5.51 -18.75 14.17
N GLU A 70 4.39 -19.47 14.07
CA GLU A 70 3.98 -20.18 12.86
C GLU A 70 3.63 -19.24 11.69
N SER A 71 3.06 -18.07 12.01
CA SER A 71 2.70 -17.08 11.00
C SER A 71 3.93 -16.35 10.48
N PRO A 72 4.13 -16.28 9.14
CA PRO A 72 5.19 -15.47 8.54
C PRO A 72 5.14 -14.00 8.97
N ILE A 73 3.93 -13.45 9.17
CA ILE A 73 3.72 -12.07 9.64
C ILE A 73 4.25 -11.92 11.06
N LEU A 74 3.85 -12.79 11.98
CA LEU A 74 4.33 -12.74 13.36
C LEU A 74 5.86 -12.95 13.43
N SER A 75 6.43 -13.79 12.56
CA SER A 75 7.87 -13.96 12.43
C SER A 75 8.57 -12.68 11.98
N ALA A 76 8.00 -11.98 10.99
CA ALA A 76 8.52 -10.68 10.54
C ALA A 76 8.41 -9.61 11.63
N LEU A 77 7.28 -9.55 12.34
CA LEU A 77 7.11 -8.63 13.48
C LEU A 77 8.12 -8.92 14.60
N ALA A 78 8.34 -10.20 14.97
CA ALA A 78 9.34 -10.56 15.98
C ALA A 78 10.76 -10.13 15.57
N LYS A 79 11.13 -10.30 14.28
CA LYS A 79 12.40 -9.79 13.73
C LYS A 79 12.48 -8.27 13.82
N GLY A 80 11.39 -7.57 13.49
CA GLY A 80 11.28 -6.11 13.61
C GLY A 80 11.48 -5.64 15.05
N PHE A 81 10.86 -6.30 16.02
CA PHE A 81 11.02 -5.97 17.45
C PHE A 81 12.47 -6.18 17.94
N ARG A 82 13.13 -7.28 17.51
CA ARG A 82 14.57 -7.47 17.81
C ARG A 82 15.41 -6.35 17.22
N ARG A 83 15.19 -6.01 15.96
CA ARG A 83 15.90 -4.94 15.26
C ARG A 83 15.71 -3.60 15.97
N ALA A 84 14.49 -3.28 16.40
CA ALA A 84 14.18 -2.04 17.12
C ALA A 84 14.97 -1.92 18.42
N VAL A 85 15.12 -3.02 19.18
CA VAL A 85 15.89 -3.05 20.42
C VAL A 85 17.39 -2.91 20.14
N ILE A 86 17.92 -3.62 19.14
CA ILE A 86 19.33 -3.55 18.75
C ILE A 86 19.69 -2.13 18.27
N GLU A 87 18.82 -1.51 17.48
CA GLU A 87 19.03 -0.20 16.87
C GLU A 87 18.33 0.92 17.65
N ASN A 88 18.20 0.77 18.97
CA ASN A 88 17.42 1.69 19.81
C ASN A 88 17.82 3.18 19.64
N GLU A 89 19.12 3.48 19.51
CA GLU A 89 19.58 4.87 19.31
C GLU A 89 19.03 5.44 18.00
N ARG A 90 19.03 4.65 16.93
CA ARG A 90 18.44 5.05 15.64
C ARG A 90 16.94 5.26 15.76
N MET A 91 16.24 4.40 16.48
CA MET A 91 14.79 4.56 16.70
C MET A 91 14.48 5.86 17.45
N GLN A 92 15.28 6.22 18.45
CA GLN A 92 15.13 7.48 19.16
C GLN A 92 15.38 8.69 18.23
N ALA A 93 16.44 8.64 17.42
CA ALA A 93 16.71 9.69 16.43
C ALA A 93 15.56 9.86 15.43
N ASN A 94 14.98 8.76 14.95
CA ASN A 94 13.79 8.78 14.06
C ASN A 94 12.58 9.40 14.76
N LEU A 95 12.33 9.11 16.04
CA LEU A 95 11.23 9.71 16.80
C LEU A 95 11.42 11.23 16.97
N GLU A 96 12.63 11.70 17.24
CA GLU A 96 12.92 13.14 17.33
C GLU A 96 12.72 13.83 15.96
N PHE A 97 13.18 13.21 14.86
CA PHE A 97 12.96 13.72 13.52
C PHE A 97 11.46 13.91 13.23
N LEU A 98 10.62 12.92 13.57
CA LEU A 98 9.18 12.96 13.31
C LEU A 98 8.45 14.11 14.01
N ARG A 99 8.98 14.65 15.11
CA ARG A 99 8.46 15.84 15.78
C ARG A 99 8.66 17.13 14.98
N CYS A 100 9.63 17.13 14.05
CA CYS A 100 9.97 18.29 13.22
C CYS A 100 9.23 18.30 11.88
N VAL A 101 8.54 17.23 11.51
CA VAL A 101 7.79 17.11 10.23
C VAL A 101 6.61 18.08 10.20
N ASN A 102 6.40 18.72 9.06
CA ASN A 102 5.28 19.65 8.83
C ASN A 102 4.15 19.00 8.00
N PRO A 103 3.12 18.39 8.63
CA PRO A 103 2.05 17.69 7.93
C PRO A 103 1.28 18.53 6.88
N PRO A 104 1.01 19.83 7.06
CA PRO A 104 0.38 20.66 6.05
C PRO A 104 1.05 20.70 4.69
N ILE A 105 2.39 20.64 4.63
CA ILE A 105 3.14 20.62 3.36
C ILE A 105 2.83 19.33 2.61
N ILE A 106 2.85 18.19 3.30
CA ILE A 106 2.57 16.88 2.73
C ILE A 106 1.14 16.84 2.14
N VAL A 107 0.15 17.32 2.92
CA VAL A 107 -1.26 17.37 2.48
C VAL A 107 -1.41 18.20 1.22
N GLY A 108 -0.79 19.39 1.16
CA GLY A 108 -0.84 20.27 -0.01
C GLY A 108 -0.29 19.60 -1.27
N GLY A 109 0.83 18.89 -1.14
CA GLY A 109 1.46 18.12 -2.22
C GLY A 109 0.54 17.02 -2.76
N VAL A 110 -0.08 16.24 -1.87
CA VAL A 110 -0.94 15.11 -2.26
C VAL A 110 -2.25 15.58 -2.91
N LEU A 111 -2.88 16.63 -2.39
CA LEU A 111 -4.15 17.17 -2.93
C LEU A 111 -4.03 17.62 -4.39
N ALA A 112 -2.84 17.98 -4.85
CA ALA A 112 -2.60 18.31 -6.25
C ALA A 112 -2.83 17.11 -7.21
N TYR A 113 -2.81 15.89 -6.69
CA TYR A 113 -2.91 14.64 -7.46
C TYR A 113 -4.18 13.83 -7.12
N LEU A 114 -5.14 14.45 -6.47
CA LEU A 114 -6.45 13.88 -6.16
C LEU A 114 -7.56 14.75 -6.75
N PRO A 115 -8.77 14.20 -6.97
CA PRO A 115 -9.90 14.99 -7.41
C PRO A 115 -10.18 16.18 -6.46
N ALA A 116 -10.66 17.29 -7.03
CA ALA A 116 -11.01 18.46 -6.25
C ALA A 116 -11.97 18.09 -5.10
N HIS A 117 -11.81 18.79 -3.96
CA HIS A 117 -12.61 18.56 -2.74
C HIS A 117 -12.41 17.20 -2.07
N THR A 118 -11.32 16.46 -2.39
CA THR A 118 -10.95 15.28 -1.61
C THR A 118 -10.59 15.70 -0.18
N PRO A 119 -11.33 15.24 0.86
CA PRO A 119 -10.95 15.53 2.23
C PRO A 119 -9.78 14.65 2.63
N LEU A 120 -8.66 15.27 3.00
CA LEU A 120 -7.53 14.55 3.60
C LEU A 120 -7.49 14.86 5.10
N GLN A 121 -8.14 14.01 5.87
CA GLN A 121 -8.04 13.99 7.32
C GLN A 121 -7.58 12.60 7.72
N SER A 122 -6.39 12.49 8.28
CA SER A 122 -5.82 11.20 8.67
C SER A 122 -4.90 11.35 9.87
N VAL A 123 -4.71 10.25 10.57
CA VAL A 123 -3.68 10.08 11.59
C VAL A 123 -2.63 9.15 11.05
N ILE A 124 -1.36 9.55 11.15
CA ILE A 124 -0.22 8.68 10.89
C ILE A 124 0.19 8.07 12.23
N HIS A 125 -0.06 6.80 12.41
CA HIS A 125 0.38 6.04 13.58
C HIS A 125 1.79 5.52 13.31
N ILE A 126 2.75 6.01 14.07
CA ILE A 126 4.10 5.46 14.01
C ILE A 126 4.11 4.12 14.73
N THR A 127 4.55 3.08 14.03
CA THR A 127 4.54 1.69 14.49
C THR A 127 5.96 1.12 14.51
N ILE A 128 6.14 -0.02 15.16
CA ILE A 128 7.35 -0.83 15.03
C ILE A 128 6.95 -2.06 14.22
N ASP A 129 7.10 -1.98 12.93
CA ASP A 129 6.55 -2.94 11.98
C ASP A 129 7.66 -3.56 11.13
N GLY A 130 7.95 -4.84 11.38
CA GLY A 130 8.95 -5.58 10.61
C GLY A 130 8.41 -6.21 9.33
N PHE A 131 7.11 -6.03 9.02
CA PHE A 131 6.47 -6.60 7.83
C PHE A 131 6.13 -5.53 6.78
N ASN A 132 5.51 -4.42 7.18
CA ASN A 132 5.18 -3.31 6.30
C ASN A 132 6.03 -2.07 6.59
N GLY A 133 6.44 -1.33 5.54
CA GLY A 133 7.04 -0.01 5.68
C GLY A 133 5.99 1.05 5.98
N GLY A 134 4.91 1.04 5.19
CA GLY A 134 3.71 1.86 5.37
C GLY A 134 2.46 1.05 5.02
N PHE A 135 1.30 1.44 5.54
CA PHE A 135 0.02 0.82 5.23
C PHE A 135 -1.16 1.74 5.57
N GLN A 136 -2.27 1.51 4.89
CA GLN A 136 -3.53 2.22 5.12
C GLN A 136 -4.56 1.28 5.74
N TYR A 137 -5.30 1.78 6.74
CA TYR A 137 -6.41 1.06 7.37
C TYR A 137 -7.45 2.02 7.95
N GLN A 138 -8.72 1.85 7.59
CA GLN A 138 -9.85 2.66 8.09
C GLN A 138 -9.61 4.19 7.98
N GLY A 139 -9.08 4.66 6.84
CA GLY A 139 -8.81 6.07 6.62
C GLY A 139 -7.63 6.65 7.41
N GLN A 140 -6.88 5.82 8.11
CA GLN A 140 -5.67 6.16 8.84
C GLN A 140 -4.46 5.45 8.25
N MET A 141 -3.26 5.84 8.66
CA MET A 141 -2.00 5.31 8.16
C MET A 141 -1.16 4.73 9.28
N GLY A 142 -0.50 3.59 9.01
CA GLY A 142 0.64 3.12 9.77
C GLY A 142 1.94 3.43 9.03
N TRP A 143 2.97 3.82 9.77
CA TRP A 143 4.32 4.00 9.24
C TRP A 143 5.34 3.36 10.17
N SER A 144 6.21 2.52 9.60
CA SER A 144 7.20 1.80 10.39
C SER A 144 8.37 2.68 10.78
N LEU A 145 8.68 2.72 12.07
CA LEU A 145 9.87 3.37 12.62
C LEU A 145 11.18 2.67 12.19
N LEU A 146 11.08 1.41 11.75
CA LEU A 146 12.24 0.61 11.33
C LEU A 146 12.82 1.02 9.98
N GLY A 147 12.08 1.80 9.19
CA GLY A 147 12.57 2.35 7.92
C GLY A 147 13.79 3.25 8.13
N ASP A 148 14.66 3.29 7.14
CA ASP A 148 15.75 4.27 7.13
C ASP A 148 15.17 5.64 6.77
N ILE A 149 15.13 6.56 7.72
CA ILE A 149 14.80 7.96 7.48
C ILE A 149 16.10 8.67 7.10
N ILE A 150 16.37 8.69 5.79
CA ILE A 150 17.62 9.24 5.25
C ILE A 150 17.50 10.75 5.06
N SER A 151 16.33 11.23 4.66
CA SER A 151 16.05 12.66 4.48
C SER A 151 14.58 13.00 4.70
N THR A 152 14.31 14.29 4.95
CA THR A 152 12.95 14.82 5.06
C THR A 152 12.15 14.54 3.80
N GLU A 153 12.76 14.73 2.62
CA GLU A 153 12.11 14.58 1.34
C GLU A 153 11.68 13.12 1.09
N GLN A 154 12.51 12.16 1.47
CA GLN A 154 12.17 10.73 1.33
C GLN A 154 11.04 10.33 2.28
N PHE A 155 11.07 10.82 3.52
CA PHE A 155 9.99 10.58 4.47
C PHE A 155 8.68 11.21 3.98
N GLU A 156 8.71 12.47 3.55
CA GLU A 156 7.55 13.18 3.02
C GLU A 156 6.99 12.50 1.76
N ALA A 157 7.85 11.99 0.87
CA ALA A 157 7.44 11.23 -0.30
C ALA A 157 6.74 9.92 0.08
N GLY A 158 7.28 9.16 1.04
CA GLY A 158 6.66 7.93 1.53
C GLY A 158 5.30 8.18 2.17
N ILE A 159 5.20 9.20 3.04
CA ILE A 159 3.92 9.58 3.65
C ILE A 159 2.93 10.10 2.59
N SER A 160 3.41 10.86 1.59
CA SER A 160 2.57 11.33 0.49
C SER A 160 2.00 10.18 -0.32
N HIS A 161 2.79 9.13 -0.55
CA HIS A 161 2.35 7.90 -1.21
C HIS A 161 1.15 7.28 -0.46
N GLU A 162 1.32 7.00 0.82
CA GLU A 162 0.26 6.39 1.64
C GLU A 162 -0.95 7.30 1.81
N LEU A 163 -0.73 8.61 1.97
CA LEU A 163 -1.81 9.58 2.09
C LEU A 163 -2.62 9.71 0.79
N HIS A 164 -1.99 9.50 -0.37
CA HIS A 164 -2.69 9.41 -1.64
C HIS A 164 -3.70 8.25 -1.63
N HIS A 165 -3.33 7.09 -1.06
CA HIS A 165 -4.27 5.97 -0.92
C HIS A 165 -5.46 6.29 -0.02
N VAL A 166 -5.28 7.08 1.05
CA VAL A 166 -6.38 7.55 1.90
C VAL A 166 -7.36 8.40 1.08
N GLY A 167 -6.84 9.35 0.29
CA GLY A 167 -7.68 10.18 -0.58
C GLY A 167 -8.34 9.40 -1.71
N PHE A 168 -7.65 8.40 -2.25
CA PHE A 168 -8.18 7.51 -3.27
C PHE A 168 -9.33 6.66 -2.71
N ALA A 169 -9.16 6.08 -1.51
CA ALA A 169 -10.16 5.26 -0.83
C ALA A 169 -11.46 6.05 -0.59
N TYR A 170 -11.38 7.34 -0.26
CA TYR A 170 -12.55 8.21 -0.13
C TYR A 170 -13.46 8.17 -1.36
N TRP A 171 -12.91 8.17 -2.58
CA TRP A 171 -13.67 8.10 -3.83
C TRP A 171 -14.16 6.69 -4.13
N VAL A 172 -13.40 5.67 -3.78
CA VAL A 172 -13.82 4.26 -3.90
C VAL A 172 -15.06 4.00 -3.04
N GLU A 173 -15.05 4.46 -1.79
CA GLU A 173 -16.17 4.27 -0.85
C GLU A 173 -17.46 4.98 -1.28
N ARG A 174 -17.36 6.04 -2.07
CA ARG A 174 -18.49 6.84 -2.58
C ARG A 174 -19.00 6.43 -3.94
N ASP A 175 -18.34 5.50 -4.59
CA ASP A 175 -18.79 4.93 -5.87
C ASP A 175 -19.63 3.66 -5.59
N PRO A 176 -20.98 3.73 -5.63
CA PRO A 176 -21.83 2.59 -5.30
C PRO A 176 -21.67 1.43 -6.29
N ILE A 177 -21.31 1.72 -7.54
CA ILE A 177 -21.05 0.68 -8.55
C ILE A 177 -19.79 -0.07 -8.18
N ARG A 178 -18.69 0.65 -7.88
CA ARG A 178 -17.43 0.07 -7.47
C ARG A 178 -17.57 -0.73 -6.18
N GLN A 179 -18.26 -0.18 -5.18
CA GLN A 179 -18.54 -0.89 -3.92
C GLN A 179 -19.32 -2.19 -4.16
N SER A 180 -20.33 -2.17 -5.01
CA SER A 180 -21.07 -3.39 -5.35
C SER A 180 -20.20 -4.42 -6.05
N LEU A 181 -19.32 -4.01 -6.97
CA LEU A 181 -18.40 -4.91 -7.68
C LEU A 181 -17.36 -5.52 -6.75
N LEU A 182 -16.81 -4.73 -5.80
CA LEU A 182 -15.79 -5.16 -4.84
C LEU A 182 -16.30 -6.16 -3.77
N ASN A 183 -17.61 -6.46 -3.75
CA ASN A 183 -18.24 -7.40 -2.81
C ASN A 183 -18.89 -8.60 -3.51
N GLU A 184 -18.64 -8.83 -4.81
CA GLU A 184 -19.31 -9.87 -5.59
C GLU A 184 -18.76 -11.28 -5.39
N LYS A 185 -17.55 -11.44 -4.84
CA LYS A 185 -16.80 -12.71 -4.80
C LYS A 185 -16.78 -13.39 -6.19
N SER A 186 -16.42 -12.63 -7.20
CA SER A 186 -16.46 -13.03 -8.62
C SER A 186 -15.17 -12.61 -9.33
N GLY A 187 -14.95 -13.13 -10.53
CA GLY A 187 -13.85 -12.65 -11.39
C GLY A 187 -13.94 -11.14 -11.67
N ARG A 188 -15.15 -10.56 -11.78
CA ARG A 188 -15.32 -9.10 -11.97
C ARG A 188 -14.76 -8.31 -10.80
N GLU A 189 -14.97 -8.77 -9.57
CA GLU A 189 -14.32 -8.16 -8.40
C GLU A 189 -12.80 -8.13 -8.56
N VAL A 190 -12.20 -9.25 -8.96
CA VAL A 190 -10.74 -9.35 -9.15
C VAL A 190 -10.27 -8.40 -10.25
N ALA A 191 -10.98 -8.31 -11.36
CA ALA A 191 -10.67 -7.37 -12.45
C ALA A 191 -10.70 -5.91 -11.96
N VAL A 192 -11.74 -5.53 -11.20
CA VAL A 192 -11.88 -4.18 -10.63
C VAL A 192 -10.76 -3.89 -9.63
N ARG A 193 -10.45 -4.83 -8.71
CA ARG A 193 -9.35 -4.69 -7.76
C ARG A 193 -8.01 -4.50 -8.46
N HIS A 194 -7.76 -5.26 -9.53
CA HIS A 194 -6.52 -5.14 -10.29
C HIS A 194 -6.38 -3.78 -10.97
N VAL A 195 -7.40 -3.34 -11.70
CA VAL A 195 -7.38 -2.03 -12.38
C VAL A 195 -7.29 -0.87 -11.38
N GLN A 196 -7.98 -1.00 -10.25
CA GLN A 196 -7.90 -0.03 -9.15
C GLN A 196 -6.49 0.02 -8.54
N ASN A 197 -5.86 -1.12 -8.31
CA ASN A 197 -4.50 -1.20 -7.80
C ASN A 197 -3.52 -0.54 -8.77
N LEU A 198 -3.58 -0.86 -10.08
CA LEU A 198 -2.73 -0.23 -11.10
C LEU A 198 -2.86 1.30 -11.11
N LEU A 199 -4.07 1.84 -10.98
CA LEU A 199 -4.28 3.30 -10.94
C LEU A 199 -3.79 3.90 -9.63
N SER A 200 -4.18 3.34 -8.49
CA SER A 200 -3.86 3.86 -7.16
C SER A 200 -2.36 3.87 -6.90
N GLU A 201 -1.71 2.72 -7.07
CA GLU A 201 -0.26 2.57 -6.89
C GLU A 201 0.51 3.38 -7.94
N GLY A 202 0.03 3.34 -9.19
CA GLY A 202 0.65 4.11 -10.26
C GLY A 202 0.70 5.61 -9.99
N MET A 203 -0.40 6.19 -9.51
CA MET A 203 -0.47 7.60 -9.16
C MET A 203 0.38 7.93 -7.93
N ALA A 204 0.32 7.11 -6.88
CA ALA A 204 1.09 7.28 -5.67
C ALA A 204 2.61 7.20 -5.96
N MET A 205 3.05 6.21 -6.74
CA MET A 205 4.45 6.06 -7.15
C MET A 205 4.92 7.22 -8.03
N PHE A 206 4.16 7.55 -9.08
CA PHE A 206 4.62 8.50 -10.08
C PHE A 206 4.59 9.96 -9.61
N TYR A 207 3.54 10.33 -8.86
CA TYR A 207 3.33 11.71 -8.43
C TYR A 207 3.81 11.99 -7.00
N CYS A 208 3.61 11.07 -6.07
CA CYS A 208 3.88 11.32 -4.66
C CYS A 208 5.25 10.80 -4.22
N SER A 209 5.77 9.76 -4.88
CA SER A 209 7.09 9.19 -4.56
C SER A 209 7.94 8.93 -5.82
N PRO A 210 8.19 9.96 -6.66
CA PRO A 210 8.81 9.77 -7.99
C PRO A 210 10.22 9.19 -7.95
N ASP A 211 10.92 9.30 -6.84
CA ASP A 211 12.24 8.70 -6.68
C ASP A 211 12.19 7.17 -6.59
N MET A 212 11.05 6.61 -6.17
CA MET A 212 10.84 5.16 -6.10
C MET A 212 10.83 4.45 -7.49
N VAL A 213 10.76 5.20 -8.58
CA VAL A 213 10.84 4.65 -9.96
C VAL A 213 12.18 4.95 -10.65
N ARG A 214 13.15 5.50 -9.91
CA ARG A 214 14.48 5.89 -10.39
C ARG A 214 15.56 5.04 -9.75
N GLU A 215 16.26 4.23 -10.55
CA GLU A 215 17.29 3.29 -10.08
C GLU A 215 18.38 3.98 -9.25
N GLU A 216 18.78 5.18 -9.65
CA GLU A 216 19.83 5.95 -8.99
C GLU A 216 19.43 6.60 -7.65
N LYS A 217 18.15 6.51 -7.29
CA LYS A 217 17.57 7.14 -6.09
C LYS A 217 17.13 6.16 -5.00
N VAL A 218 17.17 4.88 -5.30
CA VAL A 218 16.67 3.82 -4.41
C VAL A 218 17.80 2.89 -3.95
N PRO A 219 17.61 2.14 -2.85
CA PRO A 219 18.59 1.15 -2.41
C PRO A 219 18.89 0.12 -3.48
N GLU A 220 20.11 -0.45 -3.45
CA GLU A 220 20.63 -1.37 -4.47
C GLU A 220 19.68 -2.53 -4.80
N ALA A 221 19.13 -3.19 -3.78
CA ALA A 221 18.19 -4.31 -3.98
C ALA A 221 16.93 -3.87 -4.75
N TYR A 222 16.43 -2.67 -4.46
CA TYR A 222 15.28 -2.09 -5.15
C TYR A 222 15.64 -1.69 -6.60
N ALA A 223 16.83 -1.09 -6.82
CA ALA A 223 17.34 -0.77 -8.14
C ALA A 223 17.49 -2.01 -9.03
N HIS A 224 18.01 -3.10 -8.47
CA HIS A 224 18.07 -4.40 -9.17
C HIS A 224 16.68 -4.90 -9.57
N LYS A 225 15.69 -4.80 -8.70
CA LYS A 225 14.30 -5.19 -9.00
C LYS A 225 13.70 -4.33 -10.12
N LEU A 226 13.89 -3.00 -10.06
CA LEU A 226 13.45 -2.08 -11.13
C LEU A 226 14.08 -2.44 -12.47
N LYS A 227 15.37 -2.71 -12.49
CA LYS A 227 16.10 -3.09 -13.71
C LYS A 227 15.57 -4.41 -14.30
N SER A 228 15.36 -5.43 -13.45
CA SER A 228 14.74 -6.69 -13.87
C SER A 228 13.35 -6.46 -14.47
N TYR A 229 12.50 -5.65 -13.81
CA TYR A 229 11.16 -5.36 -14.31
C TYR A 229 11.17 -4.61 -15.64
N ARG A 230 12.14 -3.70 -15.87
CA ARG A 230 12.30 -3.05 -17.18
C ARG A 230 12.67 -4.02 -18.29
N GLN A 231 13.53 -4.98 -18.01
CA GLN A 231 13.90 -6.03 -18.97
C GLN A 231 12.70 -6.90 -19.34
N ASP A 232 11.85 -7.21 -18.38
CA ASP A 232 10.71 -8.11 -18.51
C ASP A 232 9.38 -7.34 -18.70
N GLU A 233 9.40 -6.01 -18.92
CA GLU A 233 8.21 -5.15 -18.89
C GLU A 233 7.06 -5.70 -19.73
N ARG A 234 7.33 -6.12 -20.96
CA ARG A 234 6.31 -6.70 -21.84
C ARG A 234 5.69 -7.98 -21.27
N LEU A 235 6.49 -8.84 -20.65
CA LEU A 235 6.02 -10.06 -19.99
C LEU A 235 5.12 -9.73 -18.81
N LEU A 236 5.51 -8.74 -17.99
CA LEU A 236 4.73 -8.31 -16.83
C LEU A 236 3.37 -7.73 -17.25
N PHE A 237 3.32 -6.88 -18.27
CA PHE A 237 2.07 -6.40 -18.86
C PHE A 237 1.20 -7.54 -19.42
N THR A 238 1.82 -8.51 -20.10
CA THR A 238 1.10 -9.71 -20.58
C THR A 238 0.50 -10.52 -19.44
N ARG A 239 1.16 -10.62 -18.28
CA ARG A 239 0.62 -11.28 -17.08
C ARG A 239 -0.60 -10.52 -16.54
N SER A 240 -0.52 -9.19 -16.48
CA SER A 240 -1.64 -8.33 -16.09
C SER A 240 -2.84 -8.50 -17.03
N GLU A 241 -2.62 -8.51 -18.37
CA GLU A 241 -3.64 -8.74 -19.37
C GLU A 241 -4.29 -10.13 -19.24
N LYS A 242 -3.48 -11.19 -19.01
CA LYS A 242 -3.99 -12.55 -18.79
C LYS A 242 -4.85 -12.64 -17.54
N LEU A 243 -4.50 -11.94 -16.45
CA LEU A 243 -5.35 -11.87 -15.26
C LEU A 243 -6.71 -11.27 -15.60
N LEU A 244 -6.75 -10.14 -16.32
CA LEU A 244 -8.02 -9.50 -16.71
C LEU A 244 -8.83 -10.43 -17.62
N ALA A 245 -8.20 -11.06 -18.62
CA ALA A 245 -8.86 -11.99 -19.51
C ALA A 245 -9.41 -13.24 -18.79
N LEU A 246 -8.70 -13.74 -17.77
CA LEU A 246 -9.16 -14.85 -16.92
C LEU A 246 -10.35 -14.41 -16.07
N ALA A 247 -10.24 -13.26 -15.42
CA ALA A 247 -11.21 -12.73 -14.46
C ALA A 247 -12.56 -12.35 -15.12
N LEU A 248 -12.55 -12.05 -16.42
CA LEU A 248 -13.76 -11.67 -17.18
C LEU A 248 -14.45 -12.84 -17.89
N LYS A 249 -13.95 -14.07 -17.76
CA LYS A 249 -14.68 -15.24 -18.27
C LYS A 249 -15.98 -15.44 -17.49
N PRO A 250 -17.06 -15.90 -18.17
CA PRO A 250 -18.35 -16.15 -17.52
C PRO A 250 -18.26 -17.17 -16.36
N ASP A 251 -17.35 -18.13 -16.48
CA ASP A 251 -17.10 -19.23 -15.55
C ASP A 251 -15.81 -19.05 -14.72
N ALA A 252 -15.35 -17.80 -14.58
CA ALA A 252 -14.11 -17.49 -13.86
C ALA A 252 -14.18 -17.97 -12.41
N ASP A 253 -13.27 -18.86 -12.03
CA ASP A 253 -13.10 -19.27 -10.62
C ASP A 253 -12.47 -18.13 -9.81
N PHE A 254 -13.20 -17.65 -8.81
CA PHE A 254 -12.77 -16.54 -7.96
C PHE A 254 -11.43 -16.81 -7.27
N ALA A 255 -11.22 -18.02 -6.72
CA ALA A 255 -10.00 -18.34 -5.98
C ALA A 255 -8.77 -18.32 -6.90
N THR A 256 -8.87 -18.89 -8.11
CA THR A 256 -7.80 -18.86 -9.12
C THR A 256 -7.48 -17.43 -9.58
N CYS A 257 -8.51 -16.60 -9.79
CA CYS A 257 -8.32 -15.19 -10.13
C CYS A 257 -7.66 -14.43 -8.99
N GLN A 258 -8.09 -14.66 -7.74
CA GLN A 258 -7.52 -14.03 -6.55
C GLN A 258 -6.03 -14.40 -6.37
N GLN A 259 -5.67 -15.65 -6.53
CA GLN A 259 -4.26 -16.09 -6.49
C GLN A 259 -3.42 -15.39 -7.57
N SER A 260 -3.97 -15.23 -8.77
CA SER A 260 -3.30 -14.53 -9.86
C SER A 260 -3.13 -13.03 -9.57
N LEU A 261 -4.10 -12.40 -8.89
CA LEU A 261 -4.01 -11.03 -8.43
C LEU A 261 -2.94 -10.86 -7.36
N GLU A 262 -2.91 -11.75 -6.38
CA GLU A 262 -1.90 -11.74 -5.30
C GLU A 262 -0.48 -11.82 -5.86
N ALA A 263 -0.25 -12.64 -6.89
CA ALA A 263 1.06 -12.75 -7.54
C ALA A 263 1.52 -11.45 -8.26
N LEU A 264 0.61 -10.51 -8.52
CA LEU A 264 0.93 -9.19 -9.08
C LEU A 264 0.96 -8.09 -8.02
N SER A 265 0.20 -8.24 -6.94
CA SER A 265 -0.03 -7.19 -5.93
C SER A 265 0.83 -7.37 -4.67
N ILE A 266 1.40 -8.56 -4.45
CA ILE A 266 2.24 -8.86 -3.28
C ILE A 266 3.64 -9.22 -3.77
N ASP A 267 4.64 -8.56 -3.22
CA ASP A 267 6.04 -8.96 -3.34
C ASP A 267 6.49 -9.57 -2.01
N PHE A 268 6.65 -10.89 -1.98
CA PHE A 268 7.08 -11.60 -0.76
C PHE A 268 8.52 -11.28 -0.34
N ASP A 269 9.31 -10.71 -1.25
CA ASP A 269 10.64 -10.17 -0.92
C ASP A 269 10.53 -8.79 -0.24
N GLY A 270 9.34 -8.19 -0.23
CA GLY A 270 9.05 -6.90 0.40
C GLY A 270 9.72 -5.71 -0.29
N ILE A 271 10.10 -5.85 -1.57
CA ILE A 271 10.86 -4.83 -2.30
C ILE A 271 9.94 -3.98 -3.17
N LEU A 272 9.29 -4.58 -4.19
CA LEU A 272 8.45 -3.87 -5.14
C LEU A 272 7.44 -4.82 -5.79
N PRO A 273 6.13 -4.71 -5.49
CA PRO A 273 5.11 -5.47 -6.20
C PRO A 273 5.03 -5.11 -7.68
N ILE A 274 4.71 -6.10 -8.52
CA ILE A 274 4.60 -5.91 -9.98
C ILE A 274 3.54 -4.85 -10.32
N GLY A 275 2.40 -4.86 -9.60
CA GLY A 275 1.31 -3.90 -9.83
C GLY A 275 1.73 -2.45 -9.61
N HIS A 276 2.59 -2.17 -8.62
CA HIS A 276 3.15 -0.84 -8.38
C HIS A 276 3.99 -0.37 -9.57
N TYR A 277 4.91 -1.23 -10.03
CA TYR A 277 5.75 -0.94 -11.19
C TYR A 277 4.90 -0.68 -12.45
N LEU A 278 3.98 -1.59 -12.78
CA LEU A 278 3.13 -1.46 -13.97
C LEU A 278 2.26 -0.20 -13.90
N GLY A 279 1.64 0.08 -12.74
CA GLY A 279 0.85 1.29 -12.52
C GLY A 279 1.66 2.56 -12.77
N ALA A 280 2.88 2.64 -12.20
CA ALA A 280 3.78 3.78 -12.40
C ALA A 280 4.14 3.97 -13.89
N ARG A 281 4.45 2.89 -14.62
CA ARG A 281 4.74 2.94 -16.06
C ARG A 281 3.52 3.40 -16.87
N MET A 282 2.31 2.99 -16.47
CA MET A 282 1.08 3.43 -17.12
C MET A 282 0.85 4.93 -16.91
N ILE A 283 0.99 5.43 -15.67
CA ILE A 283 0.84 6.86 -15.38
C ILE A 283 1.92 7.68 -16.08
N GLU A 284 3.16 7.21 -16.11
CA GLU A 284 4.25 7.86 -16.88
C GLU A 284 3.89 8.00 -18.37
N SER A 285 3.38 6.93 -18.99
CA SER A 285 2.95 6.99 -20.39
C SER A 285 1.80 7.97 -20.58
N MET A 286 0.82 7.97 -19.68
CA MET A 286 -0.34 8.87 -19.74
C MET A 286 0.08 10.33 -19.56
N SER A 287 1.00 10.64 -18.65
CA SER A 287 1.44 12.00 -18.35
C SER A 287 2.13 12.69 -19.55
N LYS A 288 2.70 11.92 -20.45
CA LYS A 288 3.33 12.42 -21.69
C LYS A 288 2.31 12.87 -22.75
N HIS A 289 1.07 12.41 -22.67
CA HIS A 289 0.09 12.56 -23.75
C HIS A 289 -1.25 13.15 -23.30
N HIS A 290 -1.49 13.26 -21.98
CA HIS A 290 -2.71 13.80 -21.42
C HIS A 290 -2.40 14.80 -20.30
N PRO A 291 -3.22 15.84 -20.16
CA PRO A 291 -3.10 16.75 -19.02
C PRO A 291 -3.39 15.98 -17.71
N GLN A 292 -2.67 16.34 -16.65
CA GLN A 292 -2.79 15.72 -15.32
C GLN A 292 -4.25 15.57 -14.84
N LYS A 293 -5.07 16.59 -15.06
CA LYS A 293 -6.49 16.58 -14.72
C LYS A 293 -7.23 15.36 -15.25
N ARG A 294 -6.97 14.96 -16.51
CA ARG A 294 -7.60 13.79 -17.13
C ARG A 294 -7.19 12.47 -16.45
N ILE A 295 -5.97 12.40 -15.95
CA ILE A 295 -5.48 11.23 -15.22
C ILE A 295 -6.16 11.17 -13.85
N ILE A 296 -6.26 12.32 -13.17
CA ILE A 296 -6.94 12.43 -11.86
C ILE A 296 -8.44 12.07 -11.98
N GLU A 297 -9.11 12.43 -13.06
CA GLU A 297 -10.51 12.06 -13.30
C GLU A 297 -10.74 10.54 -13.29
N CYS A 298 -9.71 9.72 -13.60
CA CYS A 298 -9.82 8.27 -13.52
C CYS A 298 -10.02 7.76 -12.08
N VAL A 299 -9.66 8.53 -11.07
CA VAL A 299 -9.92 8.20 -9.65
C VAL A 299 -11.44 8.10 -9.40
N GLN A 300 -12.20 9.04 -9.98
CA GLN A 300 -13.67 9.08 -9.87
C GLN A 300 -14.35 8.16 -10.90
N SER A 301 -13.70 7.89 -12.02
CA SER A 301 -14.25 7.10 -13.12
C SER A 301 -13.25 6.04 -13.59
N LEU A 302 -13.14 4.95 -12.84
CA LEU A 302 -12.16 3.90 -13.09
C LEU A 302 -12.27 3.29 -14.50
N SER A 303 -13.46 3.29 -15.10
CA SER A 303 -13.72 2.83 -16.47
C SER A 303 -12.93 3.60 -17.54
N CYS A 304 -12.46 4.81 -17.22
CA CYS A 304 -11.68 5.65 -18.16
C CYS A 304 -10.19 5.30 -18.17
N PHE A 305 -9.67 4.59 -17.16
CA PHE A 305 -8.24 4.41 -16.97
C PHE A 305 -7.57 3.61 -18.09
N LEU A 306 -8.02 2.37 -18.34
CA LEU A 306 -7.42 1.53 -19.39
C LEU A 306 -7.59 2.11 -20.79
N PRO A 307 -8.77 2.69 -21.19
CA PRO A 307 -8.90 3.40 -22.46
C PRO A 307 -7.89 4.55 -22.63
N LEU A 308 -7.73 5.37 -21.59
CA LEU A 308 -6.81 6.51 -21.60
C LEU A 308 -5.35 6.05 -21.70
N TYR A 309 -4.99 5.01 -20.93
CA TYR A 309 -3.69 4.38 -21.05
C TYR A 309 -3.41 3.85 -22.46
N ASN A 310 -4.33 3.08 -23.05
CA ASN A 310 -4.14 2.53 -24.40
C ASN A 310 -3.96 3.62 -25.48
N GLN A 311 -4.64 4.77 -25.32
CA GLN A 311 -4.42 5.92 -26.21
C GLN A 311 -2.98 6.44 -26.11
N SER A 312 -2.43 6.53 -24.89
CA SER A 312 -1.06 6.95 -24.63
C SER A 312 -0.05 5.92 -25.12
N ALA A 313 -0.29 4.66 -24.82
CA ALA A 313 0.59 3.55 -25.14
C ALA A 313 0.82 3.42 -26.66
N ARG A 314 -0.23 3.60 -27.46
CA ARG A 314 -0.09 3.62 -28.94
C ARG A 314 0.82 4.74 -29.43
N LYS A 315 0.78 5.91 -28.79
CA LYS A 315 1.65 7.07 -29.15
C LYS A 315 3.09 6.90 -28.70
N SER A 316 3.30 6.20 -27.55
CA SER A 316 4.62 5.98 -26.96
C SER A 316 5.30 4.70 -27.46
N GLY A 317 4.63 3.83 -28.23
CA GLY A 317 5.14 2.49 -28.55
C GLY A 317 5.19 1.54 -27.37
N ALA A 318 4.46 1.84 -26.27
CA ALA A 318 4.37 1.02 -25.08
C ALA A 318 3.42 -0.18 -25.28
N PHE A 319 3.31 -1.05 -24.27
CA PHE A 319 2.35 -2.16 -24.32
C PHE A 319 0.91 -1.66 -24.41
N VAL A 320 0.13 -2.22 -25.34
CA VAL A 320 -1.28 -1.90 -25.54
C VAL A 320 -2.11 -3.11 -25.14
N TYR A 321 -2.98 -2.97 -24.15
CA TYR A 321 -3.95 -4.02 -23.80
C TYR A 321 -4.91 -4.28 -24.99
N ASP A 322 -5.35 -5.52 -25.11
CA ASP A 322 -6.35 -5.90 -26.13
C ASP A 322 -7.57 -4.97 -26.05
N PRO A 323 -7.97 -4.32 -27.16
CA PRO A 323 -9.07 -3.36 -27.15
C PRO A 323 -10.42 -3.97 -26.74
N SER A 324 -10.66 -5.26 -27.06
CA SER A 324 -11.89 -5.94 -26.66
C SER A 324 -11.92 -6.18 -25.16
N LEU A 325 -10.79 -6.52 -24.56
CA LEU A 325 -10.63 -6.68 -23.12
C LEU A 325 -10.85 -5.36 -22.39
N VAL A 326 -10.27 -4.26 -22.90
CA VAL A 326 -10.48 -2.92 -22.33
C VAL A 326 -11.94 -2.49 -22.38
N GLU A 327 -12.65 -2.80 -23.49
CA GLU A 327 -14.08 -2.54 -23.59
C GLU A 327 -14.87 -3.39 -22.59
N GLN A 328 -14.57 -4.68 -22.44
CA GLN A 328 -15.21 -5.56 -21.44
C GLN A 328 -15.04 -5.01 -20.02
N VAL A 329 -13.82 -4.59 -19.62
CA VAL A 329 -13.58 -3.92 -18.33
C VAL A 329 -14.45 -2.68 -18.19
N SER A 330 -14.54 -1.84 -19.22
CA SER A 330 -15.37 -0.63 -19.20
C SER A 330 -16.87 -0.93 -19.06
N GLN A 331 -17.34 -2.03 -19.65
CA GLN A 331 -18.74 -2.45 -19.59
C GLN A 331 -19.17 -2.91 -18.18
N ILE A 332 -18.26 -3.46 -17.37
CA ILE A 332 -18.57 -3.83 -15.97
C ILE A 332 -19.20 -2.64 -15.22
N PHE A 333 -18.67 -1.46 -15.42
CA PHE A 333 -19.15 -0.24 -14.74
C PHE A 333 -20.45 0.28 -15.34
N LYS A 334 -20.72 0.09 -16.64
CA LYS A 334 -21.93 0.57 -17.31
C LYS A 334 -23.15 -0.29 -17.00
N ALA A 335 -22.99 -1.62 -16.97
CA ALA A 335 -24.09 -2.57 -16.80
C ALA A 335 -24.87 -2.41 -15.48
N LYS A 336 -24.25 -1.86 -14.42
CA LYS A 336 -24.92 -1.62 -13.13
C LYS A 336 -25.63 -0.27 -13.02
N GLN A 337 -25.33 0.69 -13.88
CA GLN A 337 -26.08 1.96 -13.91
C GLN A 337 -27.55 1.78 -14.32
N ILE A 338 -27.84 0.75 -15.12
CA ILE A 338 -29.19 0.46 -15.63
C ILE A 338 -30.07 -0.25 -14.58
N CYS A 339 -29.47 -0.93 -13.58
CA CYS A 339 -30.22 -1.62 -12.52
C CYS A 339 -30.55 -0.74 -11.30
N CYS A 340 -30.00 0.46 -11.21
CA CYS A 340 -30.19 1.39 -10.10
C CYS A 340 -31.04 2.61 -10.46
N SER A 341 -31.57 2.69 -11.70
CA SER A 341 -32.51 3.69 -12.19
C SER A 341 -33.94 3.08 -12.27
#